data_34049e2381058b12578c8d1f6b73b531
#
_entry.id   34049e2381058b12578c8d1f6b73b531
#
_cell.length_a   1.000
_cell.length_b   1.000
_cell.length_c   1.000
_cell.angle_alpha   90.00
_cell.angle_beta   90.00
_cell.angle_gamma   90.00
#
_symmetry.space_group_name_H-M   'P 1'
#
loop_
_entity.id
_entity.type
_entity.pdbx_description
1 polymer ?
#
loop_
_entity_poly.entity_id
_entity_poly.type
_entity_poly.pdbx_seq_one_letter_code
_entity_poly.pdbx_strand_id
1 'polypeptide(L)'
;MARKNGREPFGAFVAKQGLSPEEKQFLRRGLKSRAVRDFFAANANAATHTKPAAAPGNTSEALENRARKTGLVRETARNKFHVKSGPETVHWGYLWSAAEPVLRIKPGATVTIETVSHEGLLEDQGDPVSFYKRFGIPRAEVLADAVAIYAKVQHSGTGPHVVSSPIFVEGAEPGDVLAVHILKVTPRVPYGCNSCRMGKGTLPHDFPMNRSIVTPFDLKKGIVHFAPGIEIPLRPFFGLMATGPALTLGKINSAPPGAYGGNIDLNELTEGSVLYLPVHVAGALFMTGDGHACQGDGEVNLTAIETSLTGTFRFELIKGKFLTLPRAETRTHWITMGLHEGLDEAMRICVRETIKFLGERHGMDAADAYALASVAIDFEVTQNVDGIKGIHAMIPKAIFTAP
;
A
#
# COMPACT_ATOMS: atom_id res chain seq x y z
N MET A 1 -14.56 46.58 12.28
CA MET A 1 -13.12 46.38 11.93
C MET A 1 -12.90 44.88 11.70
N ALA A 2 -12.93 44.43 10.46
CA ALA A 2 -12.77 43.05 10.08
C ALA A 2 -11.29 42.77 9.80
N ARG A 3 -10.69 41.80 10.50
CA ARG A 3 -9.31 41.35 10.26
C ARG A 3 -9.25 40.60 8.92
N LYS A 4 -8.49 41.12 7.96
CA LYS A 4 -8.14 40.46 6.71
C LYS A 4 -7.21 39.28 7.01
N ASN A 5 -7.66 38.08 6.76
CA ASN A 5 -6.80 36.90 6.73
C ASN A 5 -5.82 37.01 5.55
N GLY A 6 -4.54 37.23 5.87
CA GLY A 6 -3.45 37.31 4.90
C GLY A 6 -3.14 35.95 4.29
N ARG A 7 -3.79 35.63 3.20
CA ARG A 7 -3.36 34.53 2.33
C ARG A 7 -2.35 35.07 1.35
N GLU A 8 -1.12 34.56 1.40
CA GLU A 8 -0.11 34.88 0.37
C GLU A 8 -0.64 34.44 -0.99
N PRO A 9 -0.66 35.32 -2.02
CA PRO A 9 -1.13 34.93 -3.34
C PRO A 9 -0.25 33.81 -3.91
N PHE A 10 -0.85 32.80 -4.56
CA PHE A 10 -0.17 31.66 -5.18
C PHE A 10 1.04 32.08 -6.07
N GLY A 11 0.96 33.23 -6.73
CA GLY A 11 2.07 33.80 -7.50
C GLY A 11 3.34 34.08 -6.68
N ALA A 12 3.19 34.43 -5.39
CA ALA A 12 4.32 34.65 -4.49
C ALA A 12 4.95 33.33 -4.02
N PHE A 13 4.13 32.29 -3.82
CA PHE A 13 4.59 30.94 -3.52
C PHE A 13 5.43 30.34 -4.67
N VAL A 14 4.93 30.44 -5.91
CA VAL A 14 5.65 29.96 -7.11
C VAL A 14 6.95 30.71 -7.34
N ALA A 15 7.01 32.00 -6.98
CA ALA A 15 8.23 32.80 -7.12
C ALA A 15 9.35 32.39 -6.15
N LYS A 16 9.00 31.84 -4.97
CA LYS A 16 9.96 31.38 -3.94
C LYS A 16 10.56 29.99 -4.21
N GLN A 17 10.01 29.21 -5.16
CA GLN A 17 10.42 27.82 -5.42
C GLN A 17 11.57 27.67 -6.41
N GLY A 18 12.26 28.73 -6.84
CA GLY A 18 13.39 28.67 -7.75
C GLY A 18 13.10 28.13 -9.15
N LEU A 19 11.81 28.02 -9.54
CA LEU A 19 11.36 27.44 -10.79
C LEU A 19 11.75 28.28 -12.01
N SER A 20 12.10 27.62 -13.12
CA SER A 20 12.37 28.26 -14.41
C SER A 20 11.13 29.00 -14.97
N PRO A 21 11.32 29.93 -15.92
CA PRO A 21 10.19 30.61 -16.58
C PRO A 21 9.21 29.64 -17.25
N GLU A 22 9.69 28.54 -17.80
CA GLU A 22 8.90 27.52 -18.48
C GLU A 22 8.08 26.69 -17.50
N GLU A 23 8.65 26.28 -16.37
CA GLU A 23 7.93 25.59 -15.29
C GLU A 23 6.83 26.48 -14.70
N LYS A 24 7.09 27.77 -14.55
CA LYS A 24 6.10 28.76 -14.13
C LYS A 24 4.96 28.89 -15.15
N GLN A 25 5.27 28.84 -16.43
CA GLN A 25 4.28 28.89 -17.51
C GLN A 25 3.44 27.61 -17.59
N PHE A 26 4.08 26.44 -17.42
CA PHE A 26 3.43 25.13 -17.38
C PHE A 26 2.44 25.03 -16.20
N LEU A 27 2.87 25.41 -14.99
CA LEU A 27 2.01 25.47 -13.81
C LEU A 27 0.81 26.41 -14.01
N ARG A 28 1.01 27.56 -14.65
CA ARG A 28 -0.09 28.50 -14.96
C ARG A 28 -1.09 27.94 -15.96
N ARG A 29 -0.68 27.07 -16.90
CA ARG A 29 -1.57 26.39 -17.86
C ARG A 29 -2.33 25.24 -17.21
N GLY A 30 -1.68 24.43 -16.37
CA GLY A 30 -2.29 23.32 -15.62
C GLY A 30 -3.35 23.78 -14.61
N LEU A 31 -3.16 24.95 -13.99
CA LEU A 31 -4.08 25.53 -12.99
C LEU A 31 -5.44 26.00 -13.49
N LYS A 32 -5.72 25.92 -14.80
CA LYS A 32 -7.08 26.15 -15.33
C LYS A 32 -8.03 24.97 -15.06
N SER A 33 -7.52 23.80 -14.71
CA SER A 33 -8.33 22.65 -14.28
C SER A 33 -8.73 22.79 -12.80
N ARG A 34 -10.02 22.59 -12.49
CA ARG A 34 -10.56 22.62 -11.12
C ARG A 34 -9.89 21.55 -10.23
N ALA A 35 -9.72 20.33 -10.78
CA ALA A 35 -9.09 19.21 -10.07
C ALA A 35 -7.64 19.49 -9.66
N VAL A 36 -6.85 20.16 -10.53
CA VAL A 36 -5.46 20.54 -10.22
C VAL A 36 -5.43 21.63 -9.14
N ARG A 37 -6.36 22.58 -9.15
CA ARG A 37 -6.46 23.60 -8.10
C ARG A 37 -6.84 23.03 -6.75
N ASP A 38 -7.79 22.08 -6.72
CA ASP A 38 -8.26 21.45 -5.50
C ASP A 38 -7.18 20.53 -4.91
N PHE A 39 -6.42 19.82 -5.75
CA PHE A 39 -5.25 19.03 -5.35
C PHE A 39 -4.15 19.90 -4.72
N PHE A 40 -3.79 21.01 -5.36
CA PHE A 40 -2.77 21.92 -4.80
C PHE A 40 -3.28 22.70 -3.59
N ALA A 41 -4.59 23.01 -3.50
CA ALA A 41 -5.18 23.61 -2.32
C ALA A 41 -5.17 22.67 -1.11
N ALA A 42 -5.41 21.37 -1.32
CA ALA A 42 -5.30 20.35 -0.28
C ALA A 42 -3.84 20.17 0.21
N ASN A 43 -2.86 20.25 -0.70
CA ASN A 43 -1.44 20.06 -0.38
C ASN A 43 -0.73 21.34 0.05
N ALA A 44 -1.16 22.53 -0.36
CA ALA A 44 -0.57 23.79 0.08
C ALA A 44 -0.80 24.08 1.58
N ASN A 45 -1.86 23.55 2.17
CA ASN A 45 -2.09 23.58 3.61
C ASN A 45 -1.15 22.65 4.42
N ALA A 46 -0.52 21.69 3.78
CA ALA A 46 0.49 20.80 4.41
C ALA A 46 1.88 21.45 4.51
N ALA A 47 2.15 22.51 3.77
CA ALA A 47 3.47 23.18 3.70
C ALA A 47 3.62 24.41 4.63
N THR A 48 2.61 24.80 5.38
CA THR A 48 2.77 25.79 6.43
C THR A 48 3.32 25.10 7.68
N HIS A 49 4.60 25.30 7.97
CA HIS A 49 5.27 24.91 9.20
C HIS A 49 4.62 25.56 10.44
N THR A 50 3.46 25.07 10.83
CA THR A 50 3.10 25.04 12.23
C THR A 50 3.62 23.71 12.74
N LYS A 51 4.53 23.75 13.75
CA LYS A 51 4.97 22.57 14.49
C LYS A 51 3.73 21.69 14.73
N PRO A 52 3.62 20.49 14.16
CA PRO A 52 2.44 19.68 14.37
C PRO A 52 2.32 19.46 15.87
N ALA A 53 1.13 19.72 16.41
CA ALA A 53 0.82 19.28 17.76
C ALA A 53 1.14 17.78 17.79
N ALA A 54 1.94 17.34 18.75
CA ALA A 54 2.28 15.95 18.90
C ALA A 54 0.99 15.13 18.85
N ALA A 55 0.92 14.16 17.93
CA ALA A 55 -0.24 13.29 17.83
C ALA A 55 -0.49 12.67 19.21
N PRO A 56 -1.69 12.83 19.79
CA PRO A 56 -1.97 12.23 21.07
C PRO A 56 -1.82 10.70 20.94
N GLY A 57 -0.90 10.11 21.67
CA GLY A 57 -0.77 8.67 21.76
C GLY A 57 0.47 8.02 21.12
N ASN A 58 1.22 8.69 20.24
CA ASN A 58 2.42 8.09 19.60
C ASN A 58 3.61 7.88 20.58
N THR A 59 3.49 8.27 21.83
CA THR A 59 4.46 8.01 22.89
C THR A 59 4.07 6.86 23.81
N SER A 60 2.86 6.32 23.70
CA SER A 60 2.39 5.21 24.52
C SER A 60 3.07 3.90 24.08
N GLU A 61 3.61 3.17 25.05
CA GLU A 61 4.16 1.81 24.87
C GLU A 61 3.16 0.74 25.33
N ALA A 62 1.91 1.12 25.61
CA ALA A 62 0.95 0.24 26.27
C ALA A 62 0.57 -0.96 25.39
N LEU A 63 0.34 -0.73 24.09
CA LEU A 63 0.00 -1.81 23.15
C LEU A 63 1.19 -2.74 22.93
N GLU A 64 2.39 -2.20 22.70
CA GLU A 64 3.60 -2.99 22.52
C GLU A 64 3.87 -3.85 23.76
N ASN A 65 3.80 -3.28 24.95
CA ASN A 65 4.00 -4.01 26.21
C ASN A 65 2.96 -5.13 26.40
N ARG A 66 1.70 -4.89 26.03
CA ARG A 66 0.64 -5.90 26.08
C ARG A 66 0.92 -7.03 25.07
N ALA A 67 1.24 -6.69 23.83
CA ALA A 67 1.54 -7.65 22.78
C ALA A 67 2.80 -8.48 23.08
N ARG A 68 3.80 -7.89 23.75
CA ARG A 68 4.98 -8.62 24.25
C ARG A 68 4.61 -9.59 25.38
N LYS A 69 3.77 -9.19 26.34
CA LYS A 69 3.31 -10.05 27.44
C LYS A 69 2.50 -11.24 26.94
N THR A 70 1.70 -11.06 25.91
CA THR A 70 0.89 -12.15 25.31
C THR A 70 1.70 -13.00 24.32
N GLY A 71 2.96 -12.66 24.05
CA GLY A 71 3.83 -13.36 23.11
C GLY A 71 3.48 -13.15 21.63
N LEU A 72 2.62 -12.17 21.34
CA LEU A 72 2.30 -11.78 19.97
C LEU A 72 3.43 -10.96 19.32
N VAL A 73 4.23 -10.26 20.11
CA VAL A 73 5.45 -9.57 19.66
C VAL A 73 6.65 -10.11 20.42
N ARG A 74 7.70 -10.49 19.71
CA ARG A 74 8.95 -10.96 20.31
C ARG A 74 10.16 -10.53 19.49
N GLU A 75 11.27 -10.27 20.14
CA GLU A 75 12.59 -10.19 19.51
C GLU A 75 13.13 -11.61 19.35
N THR A 76 13.45 -12.02 18.12
CA THR A 76 13.94 -13.37 17.79
C THR A 76 15.46 -13.42 17.72
N ALA A 77 16.09 -12.29 17.41
CA ALA A 77 17.53 -12.06 17.46
C ALA A 77 17.77 -10.55 17.51
N ARG A 78 19.01 -10.11 17.70
CA ARG A 78 19.36 -8.68 17.74
C ARG A 78 18.80 -7.96 16.50
N ASN A 79 17.94 -6.97 16.74
CA ASN A 79 17.28 -6.17 15.71
C ASN A 79 16.39 -6.97 14.73
N LYS A 80 15.91 -8.15 15.16
CA LYS A 80 14.97 -9.00 14.42
C LYS A 80 13.77 -9.30 15.28
N PHE A 81 12.59 -9.01 14.75
CA PHE A 81 11.33 -9.11 15.48
C PHE A 81 10.34 -10.00 14.74
N HIS A 82 9.39 -10.55 15.48
CA HIS A 82 8.25 -11.27 14.96
C HIS A 82 6.97 -10.70 15.56
N VAL A 83 6.06 -10.28 14.71
CA VAL A 83 4.71 -9.82 15.05
C VAL A 83 3.74 -10.86 14.54
N LYS A 84 3.12 -11.60 15.45
CA LYS A 84 2.07 -12.57 15.13
C LYS A 84 0.75 -11.85 14.90
N SER A 85 -0.08 -12.38 14.01
CA SER A 85 -1.46 -11.95 13.86
C SER A 85 -2.29 -12.34 15.07
N GLY A 86 -3.17 -11.45 15.48
CA GLY A 86 -4.11 -11.67 16.58
C GLY A 86 -4.91 -10.41 16.92
N PRO A 87 -5.94 -10.52 17.76
CA PRO A 87 -6.83 -9.40 18.08
C PRO A 87 -6.15 -8.13 18.61
N GLU A 88 -4.96 -8.26 19.22
CA GLU A 88 -4.21 -7.15 19.80
C GLU A 88 -3.18 -6.55 18.84
N THR A 89 -2.97 -7.17 17.67
CA THR A 89 -1.95 -6.76 16.69
C THR A 89 -2.52 -6.39 15.33
N VAL A 90 -3.83 -6.30 15.24
CA VAL A 90 -4.55 -5.90 14.01
C VAL A 90 -5.65 -4.89 14.29
N HIS A 91 -6.07 -4.20 13.24
CA HIS A 91 -7.31 -3.44 13.17
C HIS A 91 -8.02 -3.76 11.84
N TRP A 92 -9.30 -3.41 11.72
CA TRP A 92 -10.12 -3.89 10.61
C TRP A 92 -10.82 -2.76 9.87
N GLY A 93 -10.55 -2.67 8.55
CA GLY A 93 -11.26 -1.83 7.61
C GLY A 93 -10.72 -0.42 7.43
N TYR A 94 -9.60 -0.05 8.05
CA TYR A 94 -9.09 1.32 7.99
C TYR A 94 -7.56 1.44 8.10
N LEU A 95 -7.03 2.60 7.69
CA LEU A 95 -5.70 3.08 8.02
C LEU A 95 -5.82 4.34 8.88
N TRP A 96 -4.95 4.49 9.89
CA TRP A 96 -5.04 5.61 10.82
C TRP A 96 -3.71 5.93 11.50
N SER A 97 -3.24 7.17 11.35
CA SER A 97 -1.97 7.63 11.92
C SER A 97 -1.99 7.87 13.44
N ALA A 98 -3.17 7.92 14.05
CA ALA A 98 -3.28 7.99 15.51
C ALA A 98 -3.44 6.61 16.16
N ALA A 99 -3.38 5.52 15.38
CA ALA A 99 -3.34 4.17 15.94
C ALA A 99 -2.05 3.94 16.72
N GLU A 100 -2.17 3.29 17.88
CA GLU A 100 -1.02 2.98 18.74
C GLU A 100 -0.12 1.93 18.06
N PRO A 101 1.21 2.15 17.95
CA PRO A 101 2.10 1.18 17.34
C PRO A 101 2.27 -0.07 18.22
N VAL A 102 2.29 -1.24 17.58
CA VAL A 102 2.48 -2.53 18.23
C VAL A 102 3.96 -2.85 18.48
N LEU A 103 4.84 -2.18 17.74
CA LEU A 103 6.30 -2.38 17.82
C LEU A 103 7.03 -1.10 17.43
N ARG A 104 8.12 -0.77 18.15
CA ARG A 104 9.07 0.29 17.81
C ARG A 104 10.38 -0.33 17.38
N ILE A 105 10.94 0.15 16.26
CA ILE A 105 12.19 -0.37 15.69
C ILE A 105 13.12 0.76 15.28
N LYS A 106 14.41 0.45 15.22
CA LYS A 106 15.41 1.31 14.57
C LYS A 106 15.48 1.02 13.07
N PRO A 107 15.87 2.01 12.24
CA PRO A 107 16.21 1.75 10.84
C PRO A 107 17.25 0.60 10.72
N GLY A 108 17.12 -0.22 9.69
CA GLY A 108 17.89 -1.46 9.51
C GLY A 108 17.31 -2.69 10.21
N ALA A 109 16.24 -2.55 11.01
CA ALA A 109 15.57 -3.69 11.63
C ALA A 109 14.86 -4.58 10.61
N THR A 110 14.77 -5.86 10.94
CA THR A 110 14.00 -6.87 10.21
C THR A 110 12.80 -7.28 11.05
N VAL A 111 11.61 -7.25 10.47
CA VAL A 111 10.38 -7.69 11.13
C VAL A 111 9.67 -8.72 10.29
N THR A 112 9.36 -9.85 10.89
CA THR A 112 8.44 -10.85 10.33
C THR A 112 7.04 -10.57 10.84
N ILE A 113 6.07 -10.41 9.94
CA ILE A 113 4.68 -10.06 10.24
C ILE A 113 3.77 -11.16 9.69
N GLU A 114 2.92 -11.71 10.53
CA GLU A 114 1.82 -12.59 10.12
C GLU A 114 0.58 -11.76 9.85
N THR A 115 -0.14 -12.07 8.75
CA THR A 115 -1.42 -11.46 8.42
C THR A 115 -2.50 -12.53 8.22
N VAL A 116 -3.76 -12.13 8.26
CA VAL A 116 -4.90 -12.95 7.87
C VAL A 116 -5.62 -12.31 6.70
N SER A 117 -6.12 -13.14 5.79
CA SER A 117 -7.02 -12.69 4.74
C SER A 117 -8.32 -12.18 5.33
N HIS A 118 -8.89 -11.14 4.71
CA HIS A 118 -10.23 -10.66 5.03
C HIS A 118 -11.33 -11.59 4.48
N GLU A 119 -11.01 -12.38 3.43
CA GLU A 119 -11.95 -13.35 2.88
C GLU A 119 -12.25 -14.46 3.89
N GLY A 120 -13.52 -14.74 4.06
CA GLY A 120 -14.02 -15.61 5.11
C GLY A 120 -14.35 -14.91 6.44
N LEU A 121 -14.10 -13.58 6.55
CA LEU A 121 -14.38 -12.78 7.74
C LEU A 121 -15.44 -11.69 7.49
N LEU A 122 -15.75 -11.38 6.23
CA LEU A 122 -16.65 -10.29 5.88
C LEU A 122 -18.13 -10.67 6.17
N GLU A 123 -18.97 -9.66 6.36
CA GLU A 123 -20.36 -9.80 6.77
C GLU A 123 -21.19 -10.66 5.79
N ASP A 124 -20.87 -10.60 4.49
CA ASP A 124 -21.52 -11.40 3.46
C ASP A 124 -21.11 -12.89 3.47
N GLN A 125 -20.06 -13.23 4.19
CA GLN A 125 -19.47 -14.57 4.26
C GLN A 125 -19.73 -15.26 5.60
N GLY A 126 -19.83 -14.51 6.69
CA GLY A 126 -20.04 -14.98 8.05
C GLY A 126 -18.74 -15.38 8.76
N ASP A 127 -18.83 -16.34 9.69
CA ASP A 127 -17.63 -16.78 10.42
C ASP A 127 -16.71 -17.63 9.55
N PRO A 128 -15.37 -17.54 9.75
CA PRO A 128 -14.41 -18.20 8.88
C PRO A 128 -14.51 -19.72 8.86
N VAL A 129 -14.93 -20.35 9.98
CA VAL A 129 -15.06 -21.81 10.04
C VAL A 129 -16.22 -22.28 9.17
N SER A 130 -17.37 -21.65 9.30
CA SER A 130 -18.55 -21.96 8.50
C SER A 130 -18.36 -21.60 7.03
N PHE A 131 -17.66 -20.50 6.75
CA PHE A 131 -17.36 -20.07 5.38
C PHE A 131 -16.49 -21.13 4.67
N TYR A 132 -15.32 -21.45 5.20
CA TYR A 132 -14.37 -22.35 4.56
C TYR A 132 -14.86 -23.82 4.55
N LYS A 133 -15.70 -24.22 5.53
CA LYS A 133 -16.34 -25.53 5.54
C LYS A 133 -17.18 -25.79 4.27
N ARG A 134 -17.84 -24.76 3.72
CA ARG A 134 -18.64 -24.86 2.47
C ARG A 134 -17.78 -25.30 1.27
N PHE A 135 -16.48 -25.05 1.33
CA PHE A 135 -15.50 -25.40 0.30
C PHE A 135 -14.65 -26.62 0.67
N GLY A 136 -15.04 -27.38 1.71
CA GLY A 136 -14.36 -28.61 2.11
C GLY A 136 -13.12 -28.40 2.98
N ILE A 137 -12.82 -27.17 3.41
CA ILE A 137 -11.69 -26.90 4.33
C ILE A 137 -12.11 -27.26 5.76
N PRO A 138 -11.42 -28.23 6.41
CA PRO A 138 -11.78 -28.63 7.77
C PRO A 138 -11.38 -27.55 8.79
N ARG A 139 -12.09 -27.53 9.93
CA ARG A 139 -11.84 -26.58 11.02
C ARG A 139 -10.36 -26.49 11.44
N ALA A 140 -9.65 -27.62 11.41
CA ALA A 140 -8.24 -27.69 11.82
C ALA A 140 -7.29 -26.92 10.88
N GLU A 141 -7.70 -26.67 9.63
CA GLU A 141 -6.93 -25.93 8.64
C GLU A 141 -7.29 -24.44 8.60
N VAL A 142 -8.37 -24.02 9.27
CA VAL A 142 -8.71 -22.60 9.42
C VAL A 142 -7.86 -22.00 10.53
N LEU A 143 -7.14 -20.92 10.24
CA LEU A 143 -6.25 -20.25 11.19
C LEU A 143 -6.97 -19.83 12.48
N ALA A 144 -6.39 -20.20 13.62
CA ALA A 144 -6.96 -19.90 14.93
C ALA A 144 -7.01 -18.39 15.22
N ASP A 145 -6.03 -17.64 14.71
CA ASP A 145 -6.00 -16.18 14.83
C ASP A 145 -7.05 -15.50 13.95
N ALA A 146 -7.36 -16.02 12.75
CA ALA A 146 -8.49 -15.53 11.94
C ALA A 146 -9.83 -15.69 12.69
N VAL A 147 -10.05 -16.84 13.34
CA VAL A 147 -11.23 -17.07 14.19
C VAL A 147 -11.27 -16.12 15.38
N ALA A 148 -10.12 -15.91 16.03
CA ALA A 148 -10.02 -15.03 17.18
C ALA A 148 -10.24 -13.54 16.80
N ILE A 149 -9.75 -13.12 15.64
CA ILE A 149 -9.93 -11.78 15.10
C ILE A 149 -11.40 -11.55 14.77
N TYR A 150 -12.04 -12.47 14.04
CA TYR A 150 -13.46 -12.40 13.75
C TYR A 150 -14.32 -12.25 15.02
N ALA A 151 -14.00 -12.99 16.06
CA ALA A 151 -14.75 -12.99 17.31
C ALA A 151 -14.53 -11.75 18.19
N LYS A 152 -13.38 -11.07 18.10
CA LYS A 152 -12.94 -10.06 19.07
C LYS A 152 -12.62 -8.70 18.49
N VAL A 153 -12.32 -8.59 17.21
CA VAL A 153 -11.98 -7.32 16.55
C VAL A 153 -13.21 -6.79 15.85
N GLN A 154 -13.62 -5.59 16.22
CA GLN A 154 -14.74 -4.94 15.55
C GLN A 154 -14.30 -4.47 14.15
N HIS A 155 -15.06 -4.81 13.12
CA HIS A 155 -14.97 -4.21 11.78
C HIS A 155 -15.47 -2.75 11.89
N SER A 156 -14.56 -1.83 12.17
CA SER A 156 -14.91 -0.44 12.51
C SER A 156 -14.49 0.58 11.42
N GLY A 157 -13.87 0.11 10.35
CA GLY A 157 -13.61 0.87 9.13
C GLY A 157 -14.63 0.55 8.03
N THR A 158 -14.50 1.22 6.89
CA THR A 158 -15.38 1.02 5.72
C THR A 158 -14.73 0.14 4.64
N GLY A 159 -13.45 -0.18 4.78
CA GLY A 159 -12.72 -1.08 3.89
C GLY A 159 -12.79 -2.54 4.37
N PRO A 160 -12.42 -3.52 3.53
CA PRO A 160 -12.52 -4.93 3.89
C PRO A 160 -11.35 -5.46 4.73
N HIS A 161 -10.17 -4.86 4.65
CA HIS A 161 -8.92 -5.47 5.03
C HIS A 161 -8.68 -5.56 6.55
N VAL A 162 -8.19 -6.71 7.00
CA VAL A 162 -7.55 -6.87 8.30
C VAL A 162 -6.10 -6.42 8.17
N VAL A 163 -5.76 -5.34 8.83
CA VAL A 163 -4.47 -4.64 8.70
C VAL A 163 -3.66 -4.80 9.98
N SER A 164 -2.35 -5.04 9.87
CA SER A 164 -1.46 -5.07 11.03
C SER A 164 -1.46 -3.74 11.77
N SER A 165 -1.40 -3.76 13.10
CA SER A 165 -1.16 -2.55 13.88
C SER A 165 0.18 -1.91 13.48
N PRO A 166 0.31 -0.56 13.58
CA PRO A 166 1.47 0.15 13.05
C PRO A 166 2.80 -0.30 13.68
N ILE A 167 3.84 -0.29 12.86
CA ILE A 167 5.24 -0.38 13.30
C ILE A 167 5.84 1.01 13.23
N PHE A 168 6.33 1.51 14.36
CA PHE A 168 6.99 2.80 14.47
C PHE A 168 8.49 2.66 14.16
N VAL A 169 8.98 3.41 13.18
CA VAL A 169 10.40 3.46 12.81
C VAL A 169 11.03 4.70 13.42
N GLU A 170 11.96 4.51 14.36
CA GLU A 170 12.63 5.60 15.08
C GLU A 170 13.34 6.56 14.11
N GLY A 171 13.17 7.86 14.35
CA GLY A 171 13.80 8.91 13.56
C GLY A 171 13.14 9.18 12.20
N ALA A 172 12.07 8.47 11.82
CA ALA A 172 11.31 8.81 10.63
C ALA A 172 10.46 10.06 10.85
N GLU A 173 10.53 11.00 9.92
CA GLU A 173 9.86 12.30 9.95
C GLU A 173 9.13 12.58 8.63
N PRO A 174 8.09 13.42 8.62
CA PRO A 174 7.44 13.85 7.39
C PRO A 174 8.45 14.41 6.36
N GLY A 175 8.36 13.91 5.11
CA GLY A 175 9.31 14.27 4.03
C GLY A 175 10.46 13.30 3.86
N ASP A 176 10.59 12.28 4.72
CA ASP A 176 11.47 11.13 4.50
C ASP A 176 10.82 10.09 3.59
N VAL A 177 11.59 9.07 3.22
CA VAL A 177 11.10 7.88 2.51
C VAL A 177 11.43 6.65 3.34
N LEU A 178 10.42 5.80 3.56
CA LEU A 178 10.61 4.48 4.13
C LEU A 178 10.84 3.48 3.01
N ALA A 179 12.03 2.89 2.95
CA ALA A 179 12.34 1.77 2.06
C ALA A 179 12.02 0.45 2.76
N VAL A 180 11.04 -0.28 2.22
CA VAL A 180 10.58 -1.57 2.72
C VAL A 180 11.14 -2.66 1.80
N HIS A 181 12.20 -3.34 2.24
CA HIS A 181 12.77 -4.47 1.53
C HIS A 181 11.97 -5.73 1.84
N ILE A 182 11.39 -6.34 0.85
CA ILE A 182 10.59 -7.57 0.97
C ILE A 182 11.56 -8.76 0.89
N LEU A 183 11.92 -9.32 2.04
CA LEU A 183 12.93 -10.38 2.11
C LEU A 183 12.37 -11.77 1.92
N LYS A 184 11.10 -11.99 2.33
CA LYS A 184 10.41 -13.27 2.20
C LYS A 184 8.91 -13.08 2.28
N VAL A 185 8.17 -13.82 1.47
CA VAL A 185 6.71 -13.89 1.51
C VAL A 185 6.28 -15.36 1.39
N THR A 186 5.49 -15.85 2.37
CA THR A 186 5.02 -17.24 2.38
C THR A 186 3.56 -17.35 2.75
N PRO A 187 2.76 -18.16 2.04
CA PRO A 187 1.40 -18.48 2.47
C PRO A 187 1.41 -19.20 3.84
N ARG A 188 0.43 -18.87 4.67
CA ARG A 188 0.20 -19.48 5.99
C ARG A 188 -0.76 -20.67 5.90
N VAL A 189 -1.51 -20.75 4.84
CA VAL A 189 -2.49 -21.81 4.53
C VAL A 189 -2.31 -22.30 3.10
N PRO A 190 -2.66 -23.56 2.76
CA PRO A 190 -2.53 -24.08 1.42
C PRO A 190 -3.79 -23.82 0.58
N TYR A 191 -4.44 -22.68 0.74
CA TYR A 191 -5.61 -22.26 -0.04
C TYR A 191 -5.77 -20.74 -0.07
N GLY A 192 -6.57 -20.27 -1.01
CA GLY A 192 -6.97 -18.88 -1.11
C GLY A 192 -8.35 -18.72 -1.69
N CYS A 193 -8.89 -17.53 -1.64
CA CYS A 193 -10.25 -17.22 -2.07
C CYS A 193 -10.25 -16.07 -3.08
N ASN A 194 -10.94 -16.24 -4.20
CA ASN A 194 -11.30 -15.15 -5.08
C ASN A 194 -12.79 -14.88 -4.95
N SER A 195 -13.17 -13.62 -4.84
CA SER A 195 -14.57 -13.23 -4.68
C SER A 195 -14.98 -12.15 -5.68
N CYS A 196 -16.10 -12.39 -6.33
CA CYS A 196 -16.88 -11.39 -7.06
C CYS A 196 -18.03 -10.91 -6.18
N ARG A 197 -18.28 -9.60 -6.12
CA ARG A 197 -19.38 -9.02 -5.34
C ARG A 197 -20.27 -8.13 -6.21
N MET A 198 -21.59 -8.23 -6.00
CA MET A 198 -22.59 -7.44 -6.72
C MET A 198 -22.25 -5.95 -6.69
N GLY A 199 -22.25 -5.32 -7.86
CA GLY A 199 -21.97 -3.90 -8.00
C GLY A 199 -20.49 -3.52 -7.88
N LYS A 200 -19.57 -4.51 -7.82
CA LYS A 200 -18.12 -4.33 -7.71
C LYS A 200 -17.40 -4.92 -8.93
N GLY A 201 -16.09 -4.76 -8.98
CA GLY A 201 -15.28 -5.23 -10.10
C GLY A 201 -15.36 -4.31 -11.32
N THR A 202 -14.68 -4.69 -12.39
CA THR A 202 -14.63 -3.92 -13.66
C THR A 202 -15.95 -4.04 -14.45
N LEU A 203 -16.69 -5.15 -14.29
CA LEU A 203 -17.94 -5.45 -15.00
C LEU A 203 -19.12 -5.62 -14.01
N PRO A 204 -19.49 -4.58 -13.24
CA PRO A 204 -20.42 -4.71 -12.12
C PRO A 204 -21.86 -5.04 -12.55
N HIS A 205 -22.23 -4.74 -13.81
CA HIS A 205 -23.56 -5.00 -14.36
C HIS A 205 -23.66 -6.36 -15.08
N ASP A 206 -22.53 -6.87 -15.58
CA ASP A 206 -22.51 -8.18 -16.28
C ASP A 206 -22.46 -9.34 -15.29
N PHE A 207 -21.94 -9.13 -14.09
CA PHE A 207 -21.84 -10.10 -13.00
C PHE A 207 -22.53 -9.63 -11.72
N PRO A 208 -23.87 -9.46 -11.73
CA PRO A 208 -24.61 -8.94 -10.58
C PRO A 208 -24.85 -10.01 -9.51
N MET A 209 -23.77 -10.61 -8.98
CA MET A 209 -23.83 -11.71 -8.01
C MET A 209 -22.70 -11.63 -6.99
N ASN A 210 -22.89 -12.27 -5.84
CA ASN A 210 -21.85 -12.60 -4.89
C ASN A 210 -21.40 -14.04 -5.11
N ARG A 211 -20.12 -14.23 -5.44
CA ARG A 211 -19.56 -15.57 -5.67
C ARG A 211 -18.15 -15.62 -5.14
N SER A 212 -17.87 -16.58 -4.26
CA SER A 212 -16.51 -16.91 -3.81
C SER A 212 -16.07 -18.25 -4.39
N ILE A 213 -14.81 -18.36 -4.75
CA ILE A 213 -14.13 -19.56 -5.21
C ILE A 213 -12.93 -19.76 -4.29
N VAL A 214 -12.89 -20.89 -3.58
CA VAL A 214 -11.71 -21.26 -2.78
C VAL A 214 -10.89 -22.28 -3.55
N THR A 215 -9.62 -21.96 -3.77
CA THR A 215 -8.68 -22.77 -4.57
C THR A 215 -7.57 -23.33 -3.70
N PRO A 216 -7.25 -24.63 -3.81
CA PRO A 216 -6.13 -25.24 -3.10
C PRO A 216 -4.79 -24.89 -3.76
N PHE A 217 -3.73 -24.87 -2.96
CA PHE A 217 -2.34 -24.66 -3.40
C PHE A 217 -1.51 -25.92 -3.22
N ASP A 218 -0.66 -26.23 -4.20
CA ASP A 218 0.50 -27.10 -4.01
C ASP A 218 1.71 -26.22 -3.65
N LEU A 219 1.96 -26.04 -2.36
CA LEU A 219 3.06 -25.21 -1.86
C LEU A 219 4.45 -25.75 -2.21
N LYS A 220 4.57 -27.06 -2.52
CA LYS A 220 5.85 -27.66 -2.92
C LYS A 220 6.17 -27.38 -4.38
N LYS A 221 5.16 -27.42 -5.24
CA LYS A 221 5.30 -27.08 -6.67
C LYS A 221 5.20 -25.58 -6.93
N GLY A 222 4.70 -24.80 -5.97
CA GLY A 222 4.47 -23.36 -6.13
C GLY A 222 3.34 -23.05 -7.12
N ILE A 223 2.22 -23.79 -7.04
CA ILE A 223 1.08 -23.61 -7.93
C ILE A 223 -0.26 -23.54 -7.19
N VAL A 224 -1.19 -22.81 -7.78
CA VAL A 224 -2.62 -22.73 -7.42
C VAL A 224 -3.40 -23.59 -8.40
N HIS A 225 -4.21 -24.51 -7.91
CA HIS A 225 -5.12 -25.31 -8.73
C HIS A 225 -6.46 -24.58 -8.91
N PHE A 226 -6.54 -23.70 -9.93
CA PHE A 226 -7.71 -22.83 -10.11
C PHE A 226 -8.96 -23.61 -10.57
N ALA A 227 -8.77 -24.51 -11.52
CA ALA A 227 -9.81 -25.40 -12.05
C ALA A 227 -9.14 -26.65 -12.68
N PRO A 228 -9.90 -27.69 -13.05
CA PRO A 228 -9.36 -28.83 -13.79
C PRO A 228 -8.61 -28.39 -15.04
N GLY A 229 -7.30 -28.69 -15.11
CA GLY A 229 -6.43 -28.29 -16.21
C GLY A 229 -5.95 -26.83 -16.21
N ILE A 230 -6.23 -26.06 -15.14
CA ILE A 230 -5.76 -24.67 -14.99
C ILE A 230 -4.92 -24.56 -13.72
N GLU A 231 -3.63 -24.43 -13.90
CA GLU A 231 -2.63 -24.23 -12.84
C GLU A 231 -1.98 -22.86 -12.99
N ILE A 232 -2.00 -22.07 -11.90
CA ILE A 232 -1.44 -20.73 -11.87
C ILE A 232 -0.21 -20.73 -10.99
N PRO A 233 0.94 -20.14 -11.40
CA PRO A 233 2.10 -19.99 -10.55
C PRO A 233 1.79 -19.18 -9.29
N LEU A 234 2.22 -19.66 -8.12
CA LEU A 234 2.21 -18.86 -6.89
C LEU A 234 3.24 -17.73 -7.03
N ARG A 235 2.74 -16.51 -6.89
CA ARG A 235 3.53 -15.26 -6.81
C ARG A 235 3.04 -14.43 -5.62
N PRO A 236 3.28 -14.89 -4.37
CA PRO A 236 2.67 -14.26 -3.22
C PRO A 236 3.27 -12.87 -2.97
N PHE A 237 2.39 -11.92 -2.65
CA PHE A 237 2.74 -10.54 -2.30
C PHE A 237 1.67 -9.92 -1.40
N PHE A 238 1.96 -8.76 -0.82
CA PHE A 238 0.99 -8.01 -0.03
C PHE A 238 0.36 -6.91 -0.88
N GLY A 239 -0.94 -6.95 -1.08
CA GLY A 239 -1.70 -5.91 -1.77
C GLY A 239 -1.65 -4.60 -0.99
N LEU A 240 -1.72 -4.69 0.34
CA LEU A 240 -1.70 -3.53 1.21
C LEU A 240 -0.37 -3.39 1.96
N MET A 241 0.38 -2.34 1.63
CA MET A 241 1.53 -1.85 2.40
C MET A 241 1.48 -0.32 2.47
N ALA A 242 1.45 0.24 3.68
CA ALA A 242 1.24 1.67 3.90
C ALA A 242 2.18 2.25 4.95
N THR A 243 2.50 3.54 4.81
CA THR A 243 2.84 4.40 5.95
C THR A 243 1.56 5.03 6.53
N GLY A 244 1.65 5.58 7.75
CA GLY A 244 0.55 6.32 8.32
C GLY A 244 0.12 7.48 7.41
N PRO A 245 -1.17 7.60 7.03
CA PRO A 245 -1.66 8.71 6.23
C PRO A 245 -1.49 10.04 6.97
N ALA A 246 -1.50 11.16 6.25
CA ALA A 246 -1.41 12.49 6.88
C ALA A 246 -2.50 12.65 7.96
N LEU A 247 -2.15 13.23 9.11
CA LEU A 247 -3.06 13.37 10.27
C LEU A 247 -4.39 14.06 9.92
N THR A 248 -4.36 14.95 8.92
CA THR A 248 -5.54 15.68 8.44
C THR A 248 -6.58 14.79 7.76
N LEU A 249 -6.20 13.61 7.33
CA LEU A 249 -7.10 12.64 6.70
C LEU A 249 -7.90 11.83 7.74
N GLY A 250 -7.44 11.81 9.00
CA GLY A 250 -8.08 11.04 10.06
C GLY A 250 -8.01 9.53 9.82
N LYS A 251 -9.10 8.86 10.17
CA LYS A 251 -9.30 7.42 9.94
C LYS A 251 -9.88 7.21 8.54
N ILE A 252 -9.13 6.57 7.66
CA ILE A 252 -9.50 6.40 6.25
C ILE A 252 -9.84 4.95 5.92
N ASN A 253 -10.61 4.76 4.86
CA ASN A 253 -10.93 3.45 4.28
C ASN A 253 -9.66 2.72 3.83
N SER A 254 -9.56 1.42 4.12
CA SER A 254 -8.40 0.61 3.73
C SER A 254 -8.39 0.18 2.25
N ALA A 255 -9.51 0.28 1.51
CA ALA A 255 -9.56 -0.16 0.12
C ALA A 255 -8.87 0.80 -0.86
N PRO A 256 -9.11 2.12 -0.90
CA PRO A 256 -8.43 2.98 -1.87
C PRO A 256 -6.94 3.18 -1.51
N PRO A 257 -6.01 3.01 -2.46
CA PRO A 257 -4.62 3.41 -2.28
C PRO A 257 -4.45 4.94 -2.33
N GLY A 258 -3.28 5.43 -1.89
CA GLY A 258 -2.96 6.84 -1.92
C GLY A 258 -1.46 7.13 -1.86
N ALA A 259 -1.09 8.40 -1.61
CA ALA A 259 0.30 8.81 -1.49
C ALA A 259 1.06 8.06 -0.37
N TYR A 260 0.35 7.57 0.63
CA TYR A 260 0.87 6.78 1.74
C TYR A 260 1.11 5.29 1.36
N GLY A 261 0.86 4.88 0.13
CA GLY A 261 0.73 3.49 -0.28
C GLY A 261 -0.68 2.97 -0.06
N GLY A 262 -0.87 2.04 0.86
CA GLY A 262 -2.15 1.40 1.12
C GLY A 262 -2.37 0.21 0.23
N ASN A 263 -3.59 0.02 -0.21
CA ASN A 263 -4.01 -1.07 -1.08
C ASN A 263 -3.61 -0.79 -2.54
N ILE A 264 -2.30 -0.90 -2.82
CA ILE A 264 -1.77 -0.59 -4.16
C ILE A 264 -1.88 -1.74 -5.14
N ASP A 265 -2.01 -2.99 -4.64
CA ASP A 265 -2.19 -4.23 -5.42
C ASP A 265 -1.20 -4.39 -6.56
N LEU A 266 0.05 -4.01 -6.28
CA LEU A 266 1.14 -4.12 -7.24
C LEU A 266 1.78 -5.52 -7.15
N ASN A 267 1.44 -6.40 -8.06
CA ASN A 267 1.86 -7.80 -8.08
C ASN A 267 3.37 -8.00 -8.31
N GLU A 268 4.12 -6.93 -8.65
CA GLU A 268 5.59 -6.91 -8.72
C GLU A 268 6.28 -6.86 -7.34
N LEU A 269 5.53 -6.59 -6.25
CA LEU A 269 6.06 -6.51 -4.89
C LEU A 269 6.28 -7.88 -4.24
N THR A 270 6.90 -8.78 -4.97
CA THR A 270 7.26 -10.13 -4.52
C THR A 270 8.58 -10.14 -3.72
N GLU A 271 8.99 -11.31 -3.25
CA GLU A 271 10.28 -11.52 -2.57
C GLU A 271 11.45 -10.97 -3.40
N GLY A 272 12.31 -10.17 -2.76
CA GLY A 272 13.48 -9.52 -3.38
C GLY A 272 13.21 -8.13 -3.95
N SER A 273 11.97 -7.64 -3.92
CA SER A 273 11.62 -6.27 -4.30
C SER A 273 11.76 -5.28 -3.14
N VAL A 274 11.73 -4.00 -3.45
CA VAL A 274 11.74 -2.89 -2.49
C VAL A 274 10.61 -1.94 -2.80
N LEU A 275 9.82 -1.57 -1.79
CA LEU A 275 8.79 -0.54 -1.88
C LEU A 275 9.29 0.72 -1.15
N TYR A 276 9.23 1.86 -1.82
CA TYR A 276 9.59 3.18 -1.30
C TYR A 276 8.31 3.95 -1.01
N LEU A 277 8.03 4.17 0.26
CA LEU A 277 6.82 4.84 0.74
C LEU A 277 7.14 6.25 1.24
N PRO A 278 6.39 7.28 0.82
CA PRO A 278 6.45 8.60 1.44
C PRO A 278 6.10 8.55 2.92
N VAL A 279 6.83 9.28 3.75
CA VAL A 279 6.55 9.42 5.19
C VAL A 279 5.76 10.71 5.42
N HIS A 280 4.55 10.60 5.96
CA HIS A 280 3.66 11.73 6.23
C HIS A 280 3.58 12.08 7.73
N VAL A 281 3.96 11.16 8.61
CA VAL A 281 3.89 11.32 10.07
C VAL A 281 5.14 10.77 10.74
N ALA A 282 5.44 11.28 11.93
CA ALA A 282 6.57 10.79 12.73
C ALA A 282 6.47 9.28 12.96
N GLY A 283 7.60 8.59 12.82
CA GLY A 283 7.68 7.14 12.96
C GLY A 283 7.23 6.35 11.75
N ALA A 284 6.89 6.99 10.64
CA ALA A 284 6.35 6.39 9.40
C ALA A 284 5.09 5.53 9.62
N LEU A 285 4.97 4.80 10.71
CA LEU A 285 3.82 3.94 11.08
C LEU A 285 3.47 2.93 10.00
N PHE A 286 4.41 2.04 9.68
CA PHE A 286 4.21 1.01 8.66
C PHE A 286 3.11 0.03 9.04
N MET A 287 2.21 -0.24 8.11
CA MET A 287 1.10 -1.18 8.24
C MET A 287 1.05 -2.07 6.99
N THR A 288 0.62 -3.33 7.16
CA THR A 288 0.46 -4.27 6.04
C THR A 288 -0.69 -5.24 6.28
N GLY A 289 -1.22 -5.79 5.21
CA GLY A 289 -2.30 -6.77 5.19
C GLY A 289 -2.57 -7.23 3.78
N ASP A 290 -3.74 -7.79 3.55
CA ASP A 290 -4.21 -8.11 2.21
C ASP A 290 -3.23 -8.97 1.43
N GLY A 291 -3.11 -10.22 1.85
CA GLY A 291 -2.17 -11.17 1.27
C GLY A 291 -2.74 -11.85 0.04
N HIS A 292 -2.05 -11.74 -1.08
CA HIS A 292 -2.40 -12.36 -2.35
C HIS A 292 -1.49 -13.54 -2.67
N ALA A 293 -2.06 -14.66 -3.11
CA ALA A 293 -1.31 -15.81 -3.61
C ALA A 293 -0.84 -15.60 -5.05
N CYS A 294 -1.68 -14.96 -5.85
CA CYS A 294 -1.40 -14.47 -7.20
C CYS A 294 -2.49 -13.50 -7.65
N GLN A 295 -2.13 -12.60 -8.55
CA GLN A 295 -3.01 -11.62 -9.16
C GLN A 295 -2.55 -11.35 -10.60
N GLY A 296 -3.48 -11.21 -11.52
CA GLY A 296 -3.23 -10.62 -12.83
C GLY A 296 -3.35 -9.11 -12.79
N ASP A 297 -2.68 -8.41 -13.68
CA ASP A 297 -2.80 -6.96 -13.81
C ASP A 297 -4.24 -6.56 -14.05
N GLY A 298 -4.65 -5.49 -13.36
CA GLY A 298 -6.01 -4.98 -13.39
C GLY A 298 -6.94 -5.50 -12.30
N GLU A 299 -6.67 -6.67 -11.69
CA GLU A 299 -7.48 -7.27 -10.60
C GLU A 299 -8.99 -7.25 -10.87
N VAL A 300 -9.36 -7.59 -12.09
CA VAL A 300 -10.59 -7.16 -12.77
C VAL A 300 -11.91 -7.58 -12.13
N ASN A 301 -11.95 -8.67 -11.34
CA ASN A 301 -13.22 -9.11 -10.74
C ASN A 301 -13.43 -8.64 -9.29
N LEU A 302 -12.52 -7.87 -8.73
CA LEU A 302 -12.54 -7.24 -7.40
C LEU A 302 -11.46 -7.75 -6.44
N THR A 303 -11.08 -9.02 -6.50
CA THR A 303 -10.06 -9.60 -5.62
C THR A 303 -9.03 -10.38 -6.43
N ALA A 304 -7.84 -10.52 -5.88
CA ALA A 304 -6.86 -11.52 -6.28
C ALA A 304 -7.29 -12.94 -5.85
N ILE A 305 -6.38 -13.85 -5.70
CA ILE A 305 -6.56 -15.04 -4.86
C ILE A 305 -6.04 -14.67 -3.46
N GLU A 306 -6.98 -14.22 -2.64
CA GLU A 306 -6.74 -13.75 -1.29
C GLU A 306 -6.29 -14.88 -0.37
N THR A 307 -5.22 -14.67 0.38
CA THR A 307 -4.73 -15.67 1.33
C THR A 307 -4.04 -15.00 2.53
N SER A 308 -3.86 -15.76 3.59
CA SER A 308 -3.09 -15.31 4.74
C SER A 308 -1.60 -15.51 4.50
N LEU A 309 -0.79 -14.48 4.74
CA LEU A 309 0.64 -14.49 4.47
C LEU A 309 1.48 -14.23 5.74
N THR A 310 2.71 -14.71 5.69
CA THR A 310 3.81 -14.26 6.55
C THR A 310 4.81 -13.52 5.68
N GLY A 311 5.04 -12.23 5.98
CA GLY A 311 6.04 -11.39 5.32
C GLY A 311 7.23 -11.11 6.24
N THR A 312 8.45 -11.14 5.69
CA THR A 312 9.64 -10.65 6.39
C THR A 312 10.18 -9.43 5.67
N PHE A 313 10.23 -8.32 6.38
CA PHE A 313 10.59 -7.01 5.85
C PHE A 313 11.81 -6.44 6.57
N ARG A 314 12.71 -5.78 5.83
CA ARG A 314 13.75 -4.93 6.40
C ARG A 314 13.42 -3.48 6.10
N PHE A 315 13.52 -2.63 7.10
CA PHE A 315 13.15 -1.23 7.03
C PHE A 315 14.38 -0.34 7.00
N GLU A 316 14.51 0.48 5.97
CA GLU A 316 15.55 1.51 5.86
C GLU A 316 14.90 2.90 5.73
N LEU A 317 15.54 3.91 6.30
CA LEU A 317 15.04 5.28 6.28
C LEU A 317 15.95 6.14 5.40
N ILE A 318 15.37 6.76 4.38
CA ILE A 318 16.06 7.70 3.49
C ILE A 318 15.61 9.10 3.89
N LYS A 319 16.51 9.85 4.49
CA LYS A 319 16.24 11.19 5.03
C LYS A 319 16.13 12.23 3.92
N GLY A 320 15.14 13.12 4.05
CA GLY A 320 15.01 14.33 3.24
C GLY A 320 14.77 14.10 1.74
N LYS A 321 14.39 12.88 1.34
CA LYS A 321 14.09 12.55 -0.05
C LYS A 321 12.57 12.44 -0.25
N PHE A 322 11.94 13.57 -0.52
CA PHE A 322 10.50 13.65 -0.71
C PHE A 322 10.04 12.88 -1.96
N LEU A 323 9.02 12.02 -1.78
CA LEU A 323 8.26 11.39 -2.86
C LEU A 323 6.80 11.87 -2.81
N THR A 324 6.19 12.07 -3.98
CA THR A 324 4.77 12.39 -4.13
C THR A 324 3.88 11.16 -4.08
N LEU A 325 4.36 10.07 -4.64
CA LEU A 325 3.69 8.76 -4.71
C LEU A 325 4.69 7.65 -4.38
N PRO A 326 4.21 6.46 -4.02
CA PRO A 326 5.07 5.29 -3.88
C PRO A 326 5.85 5.01 -5.15
N ARG A 327 7.06 4.47 -4.97
CA ARG A 327 7.89 3.89 -6.03
C ARG A 327 8.31 2.50 -5.61
N ALA A 328 8.65 1.65 -6.56
CA ALA A 328 9.16 0.34 -6.23
C ALA A 328 10.39 0.00 -7.07
N GLU A 329 11.05 -1.08 -6.67
CA GLU A 329 12.22 -1.60 -7.36
C GLU A 329 12.23 -3.12 -7.27
N THR A 330 12.37 -3.78 -8.41
CA THR A 330 12.70 -5.19 -8.51
C THR A 330 14.17 -5.35 -8.90
N ARG A 331 14.63 -6.58 -9.00
CA ARG A 331 15.99 -6.84 -9.50
C ARG A 331 16.22 -6.28 -10.91
N THR A 332 15.18 -6.25 -11.74
CA THR A 332 15.27 -5.91 -13.17
C THR A 332 14.65 -4.59 -13.56
N HIS A 333 13.76 -4.03 -12.75
CA HIS A 333 13.03 -2.81 -13.07
C HIS A 333 13.01 -1.82 -11.91
N TRP A 334 12.94 -0.53 -12.21
CA TRP A 334 12.37 0.48 -11.33
C TRP A 334 10.91 0.66 -11.71
N ILE A 335 10.10 1.02 -10.71
CA ILE A 335 8.65 1.14 -10.88
C ILE A 335 8.20 2.49 -10.34
N THR A 336 7.48 3.25 -11.16
CA THR A 336 6.75 4.45 -10.76
C THR A 336 5.27 4.20 -10.86
N MET A 337 4.44 4.98 -10.15
CA MET A 337 3.00 4.75 -10.06
C MET A 337 2.21 6.01 -10.38
N GLY A 338 0.99 5.82 -10.86
CA GLY A 338 -0.04 6.83 -10.97
C GLY A 338 -1.34 6.31 -10.37
N LEU A 339 -1.96 7.08 -9.48
CA LEU A 339 -3.16 6.71 -8.74
C LEU A 339 -4.23 7.77 -8.96
N HIS A 340 -5.42 7.36 -9.44
CA HIS A 340 -6.55 8.26 -9.66
C HIS A 340 -7.86 7.47 -9.86
N GLU A 341 -9.02 8.11 -9.66
CA GLU A 341 -10.35 7.50 -9.90
C GLU A 341 -10.57 7.09 -11.37
N GLY A 342 -9.99 7.83 -12.32
CA GLY A 342 -10.02 7.52 -13.75
C GLY A 342 -8.69 6.99 -14.26
N LEU A 343 -8.70 5.87 -15.00
CA LEU A 343 -7.49 5.23 -15.56
C LEU A 343 -6.67 6.16 -16.45
N ASP A 344 -7.33 6.98 -17.27
CA ASP A 344 -6.63 7.93 -18.17
C ASP A 344 -5.80 8.95 -17.38
N GLU A 345 -6.30 9.44 -16.25
CA GLU A 345 -5.53 10.38 -15.42
C GLU A 345 -4.49 9.65 -14.57
N ALA A 346 -4.78 8.43 -14.10
CA ALA A 346 -3.78 7.57 -13.47
C ALA A 346 -2.59 7.34 -14.41
N MET A 347 -2.86 7.07 -15.71
CA MET A 347 -1.82 6.94 -16.74
C MET A 347 -1.00 8.23 -16.89
N ARG A 348 -1.67 9.39 -17.01
CA ARG A 348 -0.96 10.69 -17.12
C ARG A 348 -0.09 10.99 -15.91
N ILE A 349 -0.56 10.67 -14.71
CA ILE A 349 0.20 10.82 -13.46
C ILE A 349 1.41 9.89 -13.49
N CYS A 350 1.23 8.62 -13.86
CA CYS A 350 2.31 7.65 -13.93
C CYS A 350 3.40 8.07 -14.92
N VAL A 351 3.03 8.55 -16.11
CA VAL A 351 3.98 9.09 -17.11
C VAL A 351 4.76 10.27 -16.56
N ARG A 352 4.10 11.22 -15.87
CA ARG A 352 4.78 12.37 -15.24
C ARG A 352 5.77 11.92 -14.15
N GLU A 353 5.39 10.98 -13.30
CA GLU A 353 6.28 10.41 -12.28
C GLU A 353 7.47 9.65 -12.91
N THR A 354 7.25 8.97 -14.05
CA THR A 354 8.30 8.31 -14.82
C THR A 354 9.30 9.31 -15.40
N ILE A 355 8.83 10.38 -16.05
CA ILE A 355 9.67 11.46 -16.59
C ILE A 355 10.50 12.09 -15.45
N LYS A 356 9.84 12.41 -14.33
CA LYS A 356 10.50 12.94 -13.14
C LYS A 356 11.58 12.00 -12.61
N PHE A 357 11.29 10.70 -12.50
CA PHE A 357 12.23 9.68 -12.06
C PHE A 357 13.48 9.59 -12.96
N LEU A 358 13.27 9.61 -14.28
CA LEU A 358 14.35 9.56 -15.27
C LEU A 358 15.24 10.81 -15.18
N GLY A 359 14.64 11.98 -15.01
CA GLY A 359 15.37 13.23 -14.76
C GLY A 359 16.19 13.20 -13.47
N GLU A 360 15.57 12.76 -12.36
CA GLU A 360 16.24 12.66 -11.04
C GLU A 360 17.39 11.65 -11.03
N ARG A 361 17.25 10.53 -11.73
CA ARG A 361 18.19 9.43 -11.66
C ARG A 361 19.29 9.48 -12.74
N HIS A 362 18.94 9.90 -13.95
CA HIS A 362 19.80 9.84 -15.12
C HIS A 362 20.12 11.23 -15.72
N GLY A 363 19.60 12.31 -15.14
CA GLY A 363 19.81 13.66 -15.64
C GLY A 363 19.18 13.94 -17.00
N MET A 364 18.19 13.13 -17.41
CA MET A 364 17.52 13.29 -18.70
C MET A 364 16.65 14.54 -18.70
N ASP A 365 16.61 15.26 -19.81
CA ASP A 365 15.61 16.28 -20.00
C ASP A 365 14.21 15.67 -20.20
N ALA A 366 13.16 16.46 -19.97
CA ALA A 366 11.81 15.96 -19.95
C ALA A 366 11.31 15.43 -21.30
N ALA A 367 11.78 15.98 -22.42
CA ALA A 367 11.35 15.57 -23.76
C ALA A 367 11.99 14.23 -24.13
N ASP A 368 13.28 14.06 -23.85
CA ASP A 368 13.99 12.80 -24.05
C ASP A 368 13.47 11.71 -23.13
N ALA A 369 13.20 12.02 -21.85
CA ALA A 369 12.59 11.09 -20.91
C ALA A 369 11.17 10.65 -21.37
N TYR A 370 10.38 11.57 -21.93
CA TYR A 370 9.08 11.25 -22.48
C TYR A 370 9.18 10.38 -23.74
N ALA A 371 10.13 10.66 -24.63
CA ALA A 371 10.40 9.82 -25.80
C ALA A 371 10.84 8.41 -25.38
N LEU A 372 11.79 8.29 -24.42
CA LEU A 372 12.23 7.01 -23.88
C LEU A 372 11.06 6.22 -23.25
N ALA A 373 10.19 6.89 -22.52
CA ALA A 373 9.01 6.27 -21.93
C ALA A 373 8.11 5.62 -22.99
N SER A 374 8.00 6.23 -24.18
CA SER A 374 7.18 5.71 -25.29
C SER A 374 7.77 4.49 -25.99
N VAL A 375 9.08 4.34 -26.00
CA VAL A 375 9.76 3.30 -26.82
C VAL A 375 10.33 2.13 -26.03
N ALA A 376 10.44 2.26 -24.70
CA ALA A 376 11.13 1.27 -23.89
C ALA A 376 10.55 1.01 -22.50
N ILE A 377 9.46 1.66 -22.11
CA ILE A 377 8.86 1.51 -20.79
C ILE A 377 7.41 1.06 -20.95
N ASP A 378 7.07 -0.06 -20.32
CA ASP A 378 5.71 -0.57 -20.30
C ASP A 378 4.91 0.12 -19.18
N PHE A 379 3.65 0.45 -19.47
CA PHE A 379 2.70 1.02 -18.54
C PHE A 379 1.53 0.06 -18.40
N GLU A 380 1.34 -0.46 -17.20
CA GLU A 380 0.42 -1.56 -16.92
C GLU A 380 -0.66 -1.13 -15.92
N VAL A 381 -1.86 -1.70 -16.04
CA VAL A 381 -2.94 -1.44 -15.08
C VAL A 381 -2.68 -2.24 -13.82
N THR A 382 -2.31 -1.60 -12.74
CA THR A 382 -2.04 -2.26 -11.46
C THR A 382 -3.30 -2.91 -10.91
N GLN A 383 -4.35 -2.13 -10.69
CA GLN A 383 -5.70 -2.56 -10.34
C GLN A 383 -6.74 -1.52 -10.83
N ASN A 384 -8.00 -1.96 -11.02
CA ASN A 384 -9.08 -1.16 -11.58
C ASN A 384 -10.36 -1.18 -10.73
N VAL A 385 -10.30 -1.57 -9.46
CA VAL A 385 -11.47 -1.96 -8.67
C VAL A 385 -11.67 -1.25 -7.33
N ASP A 386 -10.65 -0.57 -6.78
CA ASP A 386 -10.68 -0.02 -5.41
C ASP A 386 -11.12 1.44 -5.30
N GLY A 387 -11.86 1.93 -6.28
CA GLY A 387 -12.28 3.33 -6.35
C GLY A 387 -11.17 4.25 -6.87
N ILE A 388 -9.98 4.23 -6.27
CA ILE A 388 -8.74 4.81 -6.81
C ILE A 388 -8.01 3.73 -7.58
N LYS A 389 -7.84 3.92 -8.88
CA LYS A 389 -7.21 2.97 -9.81
C LYS A 389 -5.73 3.22 -9.92
N GLY A 390 -4.96 2.15 -10.20
CA GLY A 390 -3.51 2.20 -10.31
C GLY A 390 -3.01 1.93 -11.73
N ILE A 391 -2.05 2.72 -12.17
CA ILE A 391 -1.16 2.42 -13.30
C ILE A 391 0.26 2.40 -12.76
N HIS A 392 1.06 1.44 -13.18
CA HIS A 392 2.49 1.42 -12.89
C HIS A 392 3.32 1.33 -14.16
N ALA A 393 4.54 1.88 -14.11
CA ALA A 393 5.49 1.86 -15.19
C ALA A 393 6.63 0.93 -14.86
N MET A 394 6.94 -0.01 -15.74
CA MET A 394 8.04 -0.95 -15.65
C MET A 394 9.25 -0.41 -16.40
N ILE A 395 10.19 0.22 -15.70
CA ILE A 395 11.39 0.85 -16.26
C ILE A 395 12.54 -0.16 -16.25
N PRO A 396 12.93 -0.76 -17.39
CA PRO A 396 13.95 -1.80 -17.42
C PRO A 396 15.33 -1.23 -17.04
N LYS A 397 15.98 -1.78 -16.04
CA LYS A 397 17.34 -1.36 -15.65
C LYS A 397 18.38 -1.64 -16.73
N ALA A 398 18.17 -2.70 -17.52
CA ALA A 398 19.10 -3.17 -18.53
C ALA A 398 19.31 -2.22 -19.72
N ILE A 399 18.39 -1.26 -19.95
CA ILE A 399 18.55 -0.28 -21.02
C ILE A 399 19.57 0.82 -20.69
N PHE A 400 19.93 0.99 -19.40
CA PHE A 400 20.91 1.96 -18.95
C PHE A 400 22.29 1.30 -18.86
N THR A 401 23.10 1.45 -19.90
CA THR A 401 24.38 0.74 -20.07
C THR A 401 25.60 1.50 -19.56
N ALA A 402 25.46 2.80 -19.27
CA ALA A 402 26.50 3.61 -18.64
C ALA A 402 26.34 3.63 -17.11
N PRO A 403 27.45 3.60 -16.34
CA PRO A 403 27.41 3.64 -14.88
C PRO A 403 26.90 4.97 -14.31
#